data_15557c908fadd67fa12712f7710d5b13
#
_entry.id   15557c908fadd67fa12712f7710d5b13
#
_cell.length_a   1.000
_cell.length_b   1.000
_cell.length_c   1.000
_cell.angle_alpha   90.00
_cell.angle_beta   90.00
_cell.angle_gamma   90.00
#
_symmetry.space_group_name_H-M   'P 1'
#
loop_
_entity.id
_entity.type
_entity.pdbx_description
1 polymer ?
#
loop_
_entity_poly.entity_id
_entity_poly.type
_entity_poly.pdbx_seq_one_letter_code
_entity_poly.pdbx_strand_id
1 'polypeptide(L)'
;IVGCGAQGLHQGLNMRDSGLDISYALRQSSIDSKRQSFVNASTNNFNVGNFEEIIPNSDLVINLTPDKNHTPVVEQLMPLMKKNSILSYSHGFNIVEEGIKVREDITVIMVAPKSPGSEVREEYLRGFGVPTLIAVHPENDTNGIGFDAAKAYAVSLGSDKAGVLESSFVAEVKSDLMGEQTILCGMLQTGSILCFNKMKELGIEPSYSAKLIQYGWETVTE
;
A
#
# COMPACT_ATOMS: atom_id res chain seq x y z
N ILE A 1 -2.00 -2.42 -11.66
CA ILE A 1 -2.20 -1.79 -10.33
C ILE A 1 -3.53 -1.04 -10.36
N VAL A 2 -4.35 -1.21 -9.33
CA VAL A 2 -5.63 -0.50 -9.14
C VAL A 2 -5.40 0.63 -8.13
N GLY A 3 -5.52 1.89 -8.62
CA GLY A 3 -5.19 3.07 -7.83
C GLY A 3 -3.74 3.53 -8.02
N CYS A 4 -3.54 4.85 -8.17
CA CYS A 4 -2.22 5.47 -8.33
C CYS A 4 -2.08 6.66 -7.35
N GLY A 5 -2.26 6.36 -6.06
CA GLY A 5 -1.92 7.23 -4.94
C GLY A 5 -0.41 7.14 -4.62
N ALA A 6 -0.01 7.55 -3.42
CA ALA A 6 1.40 7.51 -3.02
C ALA A 6 2.00 6.10 -3.11
N GLN A 7 1.35 5.10 -2.51
CA GLN A 7 1.82 3.71 -2.60
C GLN A 7 1.76 3.20 -4.04
N GLY A 8 0.63 3.38 -4.73
CA GLY A 8 0.45 2.86 -6.09
C GLY A 8 1.49 3.39 -7.07
N LEU A 9 1.78 4.68 -7.04
CA LEU A 9 2.79 5.28 -7.91
C LEU A 9 4.19 4.72 -7.64
N HIS A 10 4.63 4.77 -6.39
CA HIS A 10 6.01 4.46 -6.05
C HIS A 10 6.33 2.96 -6.15
N GLN A 11 5.39 2.11 -5.77
CA GLN A 11 5.52 0.67 -6.01
C GLN A 11 5.54 0.35 -7.51
N GLY A 12 4.66 0.96 -8.32
CA GLY A 12 4.66 0.77 -9.77
C GLY A 12 5.96 1.22 -10.45
N LEU A 13 6.57 2.31 -9.98
CA LEU A 13 7.88 2.75 -10.45
C LEU A 13 8.98 1.73 -10.13
N ASN A 14 9.02 1.21 -8.89
CA ASN A 14 10.01 0.20 -8.50
C ASN A 14 9.85 -1.09 -9.30
N MET A 15 8.62 -1.57 -9.44
CA MET A 15 8.31 -2.78 -10.20
C MET A 15 8.70 -2.63 -11.68
N ARG A 16 8.42 -1.49 -12.31
CA ARG A 16 8.84 -1.20 -13.67
C ARG A 16 10.35 -1.18 -13.81
N ASP A 17 11.04 -0.51 -12.90
CA ASP A 17 12.51 -0.45 -12.90
C ASP A 17 13.14 -1.83 -12.63
N SER A 18 12.39 -2.73 -12.00
CA SER A 18 12.74 -4.14 -11.81
C SER A 18 12.35 -5.04 -12.99
N GLY A 19 11.84 -4.46 -14.09
CA GLY A 19 11.56 -5.16 -15.35
C GLY A 19 10.15 -5.75 -15.50
N LEU A 20 9.20 -5.38 -14.63
CA LEU A 20 7.81 -5.82 -14.77
C LEU A 20 7.02 -4.88 -15.69
N ASP A 21 6.07 -5.46 -16.42
CA ASP A 21 5.11 -4.70 -17.24
C ASP A 21 3.96 -4.20 -16.35
N ILE A 22 3.86 -2.88 -16.21
CA ILE A 22 2.94 -2.22 -15.28
C ILE A 22 1.91 -1.40 -16.04
N SER A 23 0.65 -1.70 -15.79
CA SER A 23 -0.50 -0.90 -16.23
C SER A 23 -1.35 -0.46 -15.04
N TYR A 24 -1.98 0.69 -15.14
CA TYR A 24 -2.91 1.18 -14.12
C TYR A 24 -4.35 1.06 -14.57
N ALA A 25 -5.14 0.36 -13.76
CA ALA A 25 -6.59 0.28 -13.89
C ALA A 25 -7.25 1.32 -12.99
N LEU A 26 -7.96 2.28 -13.58
CA LEU A 26 -8.64 3.34 -12.88
C LEU A 26 -10.14 3.34 -13.23
N ARG A 27 -10.96 3.90 -12.34
CA ARG A 27 -12.38 4.12 -12.67
C ARG A 27 -12.50 5.11 -13.84
N GLN A 28 -13.40 4.85 -14.77
CA GLN A 28 -13.63 5.72 -15.92
C GLN A 28 -13.79 7.19 -15.51
N SER A 29 -14.59 7.45 -14.47
CA SER A 29 -14.79 8.81 -13.93
C SER A 29 -13.50 9.50 -13.45
N SER A 30 -12.49 8.73 -13.02
CA SER A 30 -11.19 9.27 -12.62
C SER A 30 -10.31 9.62 -13.82
N ILE A 31 -10.46 8.88 -14.91
CA ILE A 31 -9.81 9.15 -16.19
C ILE A 31 -10.41 10.42 -16.82
N ASP A 32 -11.74 10.46 -16.97
CA ASP A 32 -12.46 11.56 -17.61
C ASP A 32 -12.22 12.89 -16.90
N SER A 33 -12.25 12.88 -15.56
CA SER A 33 -12.02 14.07 -14.73
C SER A 33 -10.53 14.35 -14.46
N LYS A 34 -9.61 13.57 -15.04
CA LYS A 34 -8.16 13.69 -14.86
C LYS A 34 -7.76 13.82 -13.38
N ARG A 35 -8.31 12.95 -12.54
CA ARG A 35 -7.95 12.95 -11.10
C ARG A 35 -6.46 12.71 -10.92
N GLN A 36 -5.95 13.04 -9.73
CA GLN A 36 -4.52 12.93 -9.42
C GLN A 36 -3.94 11.55 -9.73
N SER A 37 -4.68 10.47 -9.50
CA SER A 37 -4.23 9.11 -9.85
C SER A 37 -4.00 8.92 -11.36
N PHE A 38 -4.84 9.52 -12.20
CA PHE A 38 -4.64 9.51 -13.66
C PHE A 38 -3.42 10.35 -14.05
N VAL A 39 -3.29 11.55 -13.46
CA VAL A 39 -2.13 12.42 -13.70
C VAL A 39 -0.83 11.72 -13.29
N ASN A 40 -0.81 11.13 -12.10
CA ASN A 40 0.36 10.41 -11.59
C ASN A 40 0.82 9.29 -12.55
N ALA A 41 -0.11 8.46 -13.02
CA ALA A 41 0.22 7.36 -13.91
C ALA A 41 0.65 7.85 -15.29
N SER A 42 -0.10 8.77 -15.90
CA SER A 42 0.14 9.26 -17.29
C SER A 42 1.42 10.09 -17.40
N THR A 43 1.72 10.96 -16.44
CA THR A 43 2.97 11.75 -16.43
C THR A 43 4.23 10.90 -16.25
N ASN A 44 4.08 9.71 -15.69
CA ASN A 44 5.17 8.74 -15.55
C ASN A 44 5.20 7.71 -16.71
N ASN A 45 4.46 7.96 -17.79
CA ASN A 45 4.42 7.13 -19.00
C ASN A 45 3.97 5.69 -18.77
N PHE A 46 3.07 5.45 -17.81
CA PHE A 46 2.42 4.16 -17.64
C PHE A 46 1.23 4.03 -18.59
N ASN A 47 0.94 2.78 -18.99
CA ASN A 47 -0.33 2.45 -19.63
C ASN A 47 -1.46 2.62 -18.63
N VAL A 48 -2.51 3.37 -19.01
CA VAL A 48 -3.67 3.65 -18.15
C VAL A 48 -4.95 3.34 -18.91
N GLY A 49 -5.82 2.56 -18.31
CA GLY A 49 -7.15 2.26 -18.83
C GLY A 49 -8.16 2.07 -17.72
N ASN A 50 -9.40 1.81 -18.09
CA ASN A 50 -10.45 1.45 -17.14
C ASN A 50 -10.30 -0.03 -16.69
N PHE A 51 -11.17 -0.47 -15.79
CA PHE A 51 -11.09 -1.83 -15.26
C PHE A 51 -11.32 -2.90 -16.35
N GLU A 52 -12.26 -2.64 -17.23
CA GLU A 52 -12.65 -3.54 -18.32
C GLU A 52 -11.53 -3.70 -19.36
N GLU A 53 -10.70 -2.69 -19.55
CA GLU A 53 -9.57 -2.70 -20.48
C GLU A 53 -8.33 -3.40 -19.92
N ILE A 54 -8.02 -3.16 -18.64
CA ILE A 54 -6.75 -3.60 -18.05
C ILE A 54 -6.86 -4.95 -17.33
N ILE A 55 -7.89 -5.13 -16.50
CA ILE A 55 -7.96 -6.29 -15.59
C ILE A 55 -8.02 -7.65 -16.32
N PRO A 56 -8.75 -7.81 -17.45
CA PRO A 56 -8.81 -9.11 -18.13
C PRO A 56 -7.47 -9.61 -18.68
N ASN A 57 -6.48 -8.71 -18.82
CA ASN A 57 -5.16 -9.03 -19.34
C ASN A 57 -4.08 -9.13 -18.26
N SER A 58 -4.44 -8.89 -17.00
CA SER A 58 -3.48 -8.84 -15.87
C SER A 58 -3.29 -10.21 -15.23
N ASP A 59 -2.06 -10.63 -14.98
CA ASP A 59 -1.71 -11.84 -14.24
C ASP A 59 -1.74 -11.61 -12.73
N LEU A 60 -1.32 -10.41 -12.32
CA LEU A 60 -1.33 -9.93 -10.94
C LEU A 60 -2.10 -8.61 -10.88
N VAL A 61 -3.15 -8.57 -10.09
CA VAL A 61 -3.96 -7.37 -9.81
C VAL A 61 -3.64 -6.89 -8.40
N ILE A 62 -3.04 -5.71 -8.29
CA ILE A 62 -2.62 -5.12 -7.01
C ILE A 62 -3.62 -4.02 -6.64
N ASN A 63 -4.37 -4.23 -5.56
CA ASN A 63 -5.33 -3.24 -5.07
C ASN A 63 -4.65 -2.28 -4.06
N LEU A 64 -4.34 -1.07 -4.52
CA LEU A 64 -3.76 0.01 -3.73
C LEU A 64 -4.71 1.21 -3.62
N THR A 65 -6.00 0.94 -3.63
CA THR A 65 -7.02 1.94 -3.29
C THR A 65 -7.11 2.10 -1.78
N PRO A 66 -7.68 3.20 -1.27
CA PRO A 66 -7.95 3.34 0.16
C PRO A 66 -8.85 2.22 0.70
N ASP A 67 -8.59 1.70 1.90
CA ASP A 67 -9.25 0.52 2.50
C ASP A 67 -10.76 0.60 2.46
N LYS A 68 -11.33 1.76 2.80
CA LYS A 68 -12.78 2.03 2.74
C LYS A 68 -13.43 1.78 1.38
N ASN A 69 -12.63 1.64 0.33
CA ASN A 69 -13.09 1.39 -1.04
C ASN A 69 -12.80 -0.04 -1.49
N HIS A 70 -12.16 -0.88 -0.67
CA HIS A 70 -11.72 -2.20 -1.11
C HIS A 70 -12.89 -3.07 -1.54
N THR A 71 -13.92 -3.22 -0.70
CA THR A 71 -15.08 -4.06 -1.04
C THR A 71 -15.73 -3.66 -2.38
N PRO A 72 -16.20 -2.43 -2.61
CA PRO A 72 -16.82 -2.08 -3.88
C PRO A 72 -15.85 -2.11 -5.08
N VAL A 73 -14.55 -1.99 -4.85
CA VAL A 73 -13.55 -2.14 -5.92
C VAL A 73 -13.37 -3.61 -6.26
N VAL A 74 -13.10 -4.45 -5.27
CA VAL A 74 -12.84 -5.88 -5.48
C VAL A 74 -14.04 -6.58 -6.09
N GLU A 75 -15.27 -6.22 -5.70
CA GLU A 75 -16.50 -6.73 -6.32
C GLU A 75 -16.57 -6.40 -7.83
N GLN A 76 -16.07 -5.25 -8.26
CA GLN A 76 -16.00 -4.89 -9.68
C GLN A 76 -14.84 -5.59 -10.41
N LEU A 77 -13.72 -5.83 -9.73
CA LEU A 77 -12.55 -6.47 -10.33
C LEU A 77 -12.72 -7.98 -10.53
N MET A 78 -13.29 -8.66 -9.52
CA MET A 78 -13.39 -10.13 -9.52
C MET A 78 -13.98 -10.74 -10.78
N PRO A 79 -15.11 -10.22 -11.34
CA PRO A 79 -15.66 -10.76 -12.57
C PRO A 79 -14.76 -10.60 -13.79
N LEU A 80 -13.90 -9.60 -13.79
CA LEU A 80 -13.00 -9.25 -14.89
C LEU A 80 -11.66 -10.00 -14.83
N MET A 81 -11.28 -10.50 -13.66
CA MET A 81 -10.01 -11.17 -13.46
C MET A 81 -9.95 -12.51 -14.19
N LYS A 82 -8.78 -12.81 -14.79
CA LYS A 82 -8.51 -14.12 -15.39
C LYS A 82 -8.66 -15.24 -14.36
N LYS A 83 -8.92 -16.44 -14.85
CA LYS A 83 -8.77 -17.64 -14.02
C LYS A 83 -7.31 -17.83 -13.65
N ASN A 84 -7.09 -18.26 -12.42
CA ASN A 84 -5.76 -18.50 -11.85
C ASN A 84 -4.85 -17.24 -11.80
N SER A 85 -5.44 -16.05 -11.86
CA SER A 85 -4.71 -14.80 -11.61
C SER A 85 -4.55 -14.54 -10.10
N ILE A 86 -3.77 -13.54 -9.76
CA ILE A 86 -3.44 -13.20 -8.38
C ILE A 86 -4.05 -11.85 -8.03
N LEU A 87 -4.71 -11.77 -6.87
CA LEU A 87 -5.14 -10.53 -6.24
C LEU A 87 -4.22 -10.21 -5.07
N SER A 88 -3.60 -9.04 -5.07
CA SER A 88 -2.72 -8.59 -4.00
C SER A 88 -3.29 -7.41 -3.25
N TYR A 89 -3.14 -7.44 -1.94
CA TYR A 89 -3.40 -6.35 -1.00
C TYR A 89 -2.09 -5.84 -0.39
N SER A 90 -2.06 -4.59 0.07
CA SER A 90 -0.99 -4.08 0.95
C SER A 90 -1.46 -3.90 2.40
N HIS A 91 -2.74 -4.12 2.69
CA HIS A 91 -3.34 -4.17 4.02
C HIS A 91 -4.50 -5.17 4.02
N GLY A 92 -4.58 -6.00 5.04
CA GLY A 92 -5.49 -7.14 5.08
C GLY A 92 -6.92 -6.86 5.54
N PHE A 93 -7.30 -5.60 5.84
CA PHE A 93 -8.57 -5.23 6.46
C PHE A 93 -9.80 -5.78 5.73
N ASN A 94 -9.82 -5.69 4.40
CA ASN A 94 -10.93 -6.15 3.56
C ASN A 94 -11.19 -7.68 3.70
N ILE A 95 -10.13 -8.47 3.87
CA ILE A 95 -10.21 -9.92 4.07
C ILE A 95 -10.61 -10.25 5.52
N VAL A 96 -9.94 -9.59 6.50
CA VAL A 96 -10.04 -9.98 7.92
C VAL A 96 -11.29 -9.41 8.57
N GLU A 97 -11.56 -8.12 8.40
CA GLU A 97 -12.63 -7.41 9.12
C GLU A 97 -13.92 -7.30 8.29
N GLU A 98 -13.81 -7.02 6.99
CA GLU A 98 -14.98 -6.95 6.11
C GLU A 98 -15.41 -8.33 5.59
N GLY A 99 -14.53 -9.33 5.65
CA GLY A 99 -14.83 -10.72 5.33
C GLY A 99 -15.23 -10.97 3.88
N ILE A 100 -14.68 -10.19 2.94
CA ILE A 100 -14.98 -10.38 1.52
C ILE A 100 -14.59 -11.78 1.05
N LYS A 101 -15.46 -12.40 0.25
CA LYS A 101 -15.19 -13.70 -0.37
C LYS A 101 -14.66 -13.49 -1.78
N VAL A 102 -13.43 -13.94 -2.00
CA VAL A 102 -12.79 -13.92 -3.32
C VAL A 102 -13.06 -15.25 -4.02
N ARG A 103 -13.18 -15.23 -5.36
CA ARG A 103 -13.35 -16.45 -6.16
C ARG A 103 -12.25 -17.47 -5.86
N GLU A 104 -12.62 -18.75 -5.78
CA GLU A 104 -11.69 -19.84 -5.42
C GLU A 104 -10.54 -20.03 -6.41
N ASP A 105 -10.73 -19.63 -7.67
CA ASP A 105 -9.71 -19.71 -8.72
C ASP A 105 -8.72 -18.51 -8.74
N ILE A 106 -8.84 -17.60 -7.79
CA ILE A 106 -7.93 -16.45 -7.62
C ILE A 106 -7.04 -16.70 -6.40
N THR A 107 -5.72 -16.64 -6.59
CA THR A 107 -4.78 -16.65 -5.49
C THR A 107 -4.76 -15.28 -4.82
N VAL A 108 -4.89 -15.22 -3.49
CA VAL A 108 -4.90 -13.98 -2.72
C VAL A 108 -3.64 -13.86 -1.88
N ILE A 109 -2.89 -12.80 -2.11
CA ILE A 109 -1.65 -12.49 -1.39
C ILE A 109 -1.70 -11.11 -0.75
N MET A 110 -0.81 -10.89 0.18
CA MET A 110 -0.55 -9.57 0.75
C MET A 110 0.95 -9.27 0.66
N VAL A 111 1.27 -8.06 0.22
CA VAL A 111 2.63 -7.51 0.22
C VAL A 111 2.53 -6.09 0.78
N ALA A 112 3.02 -5.92 2.00
CA ALA A 112 2.85 -4.73 2.80
C ALA A 112 4.20 -4.09 3.16
N PRO A 113 4.75 -3.19 2.31
CA PRO A 113 5.93 -2.40 2.66
C PRO A 113 5.64 -1.53 3.89
N LYS A 114 6.51 -1.59 4.90
CA LYS A 114 6.33 -0.87 6.16
C LYS A 114 7.00 0.50 6.13
N SER A 115 6.56 1.33 5.18
CA SER A 115 6.99 2.73 5.01
C SER A 115 5.98 3.51 4.16
N PRO A 116 5.93 4.83 4.28
CA PRO A 116 5.18 5.68 3.34
C PRO A 116 5.61 5.44 1.89
N GLY A 117 4.69 5.64 0.93
CA GLY A 117 4.98 5.36 -0.48
C GLY A 117 6.20 6.10 -1.03
N SER A 118 6.43 7.36 -0.64
CA SER A 118 7.64 8.12 -1.00
C SER A 118 8.91 7.43 -0.55
N GLU A 119 8.93 6.94 0.68
CA GLU A 119 10.08 6.26 1.28
C GLU A 119 10.36 4.93 0.57
N VAL A 120 9.31 4.17 0.22
CA VAL A 120 9.45 2.94 -0.60
C VAL A 120 10.23 3.22 -1.88
N ARG A 121 10.01 4.38 -2.52
CA ARG A 121 10.75 4.77 -3.72
C ARG A 121 12.16 5.25 -3.43
N GLU A 122 12.33 6.11 -2.43
CA GLU A 122 13.63 6.68 -2.08
C GLU A 122 14.62 5.60 -1.65
N GLU A 123 14.21 4.68 -0.80
CA GLU A 123 15.06 3.60 -0.32
C GLU A 123 15.39 2.57 -1.42
N TYR A 124 14.45 2.34 -2.36
CA TYR A 124 14.74 1.56 -3.57
C TYR A 124 15.86 2.20 -4.39
N LEU A 125 15.76 3.51 -4.65
CA LEU A 125 16.78 4.25 -5.42
C LEU A 125 18.14 4.30 -4.72
N ARG A 126 18.16 4.31 -3.39
CA ARG A 126 19.37 4.21 -2.58
C ARG A 126 19.97 2.79 -2.57
N GLY A 127 19.20 1.78 -2.99
CA GLY A 127 19.61 0.38 -2.98
C GLY A 127 19.48 -0.32 -1.62
N PHE A 128 18.75 0.26 -0.67
CA PHE A 128 18.49 -0.31 0.65
C PHE A 128 17.15 -1.02 0.75
N GLY A 129 16.12 -0.51 0.04
CA GLY A 129 14.75 -1.01 0.16
C GLY A 129 14.10 -0.73 1.51
N VAL A 130 12.88 -1.25 1.69
CA VAL A 130 12.15 -1.15 2.96
C VAL A 130 11.69 -2.54 3.43
N PRO A 131 11.62 -2.78 4.74
CA PRO A 131 11.07 -4.04 5.27
C PRO A 131 9.64 -4.25 4.78
N THR A 132 9.33 -5.46 4.35
CA THR A 132 8.03 -5.79 3.77
C THR A 132 7.47 -7.06 4.38
N LEU A 133 6.24 -7.01 4.86
CA LEU A 133 5.50 -8.20 5.26
C LEU A 133 4.86 -8.85 4.04
N ILE A 134 4.92 -10.18 3.98
CA ILE A 134 4.21 -10.96 2.97
C ILE A 134 3.31 -12.00 3.62
N ALA A 135 2.16 -12.24 3.02
CA ALA A 135 1.24 -13.29 3.45
C ALA A 135 0.47 -13.89 2.28
N VAL A 136 -0.05 -15.08 2.48
CA VAL A 136 -0.96 -15.76 1.57
C VAL A 136 -2.27 -16.03 2.32
N HIS A 137 -3.39 -15.83 1.66
CA HIS A 137 -4.70 -16.19 2.21
C HIS A 137 -4.94 -17.70 1.96
N PRO A 138 -5.01 -18.53 3.04
CA PRO A 138 -5.00 -19.99 2.86
C PRO A 138 -6.18 -20.54 2.05
N GLU A 139 -7.34 -19.89 2.13
CA GLU A 139 -8.55 -20.30 1.41
C GLU A 139 -8.45 -19.99 -0.11
N ASN A 140 -7.49 -19.16 -0.53
CA ASN A 140 -7.31 -18.66 -1.87
C ASN A 140 -5.88 -18.86 -2.39
N ASP A 141 -5.35 -20.07 -2.24
CA ASP A 141 -4.05 -20.47 -2.82
C ASP A 141 -4.12 -21.88 -3.41
N THR A 142 -5.10 -22.11 -4.26
CA THR A 142 -5.41 -23.42 -4.83
C THR A 142 -4.22 -24.05 -5.58
N ASN A 143 -3.38 -23.24 -6.19
CA ASN A 143 -2.23 -23.69 -6.96
C ASN A 143 -0.91 -23.70 -6.15
N GLY A 144 -0.92 -23.25 -4.90
CA GLY A 144 0.26 -23.18 -4.03
C GLY A 144 1.35 -22.20 -4.50
N ILE A 145 0.99 -21.20 -5.31
CA ILE A 145 1.93 -20.25 -5.90
C ILE A 145 2.00 -18.92 -5.12
N GLY A 146 1.11 -18.73 -4.15
CA GLY A 146 0.91 -17.44 -3.48
C GLY A 146 2.18 -16.93 -2.81
N PHE A 147 2.92 -17.80 -2.14
CA PHE A 147 4.12 -17.40 -1.41
C PHE A 147 5.26 -16.95 -2.34
N ASP A 148 5.49 -17.69 -3.42
CA ASP A 148 6.52 -17.32 -4.41
C ASP A 148 6.15 -16.03 -5.15
N ALA A 149 4.87 -15.85 -5.46
CA ALA A 149 4.37 -14.62 -6.07
C ALA A 149 4.53 -13.40 -5.13
N ALA A 150 4.21 -13.56 -3.84
CA ALA A 150 4.38 -12.51 -2.84
C ALA A 150 5.86 -12.14 -2.65
N LYS A 151 6.76 -13.13 -2.61
CA LYS A 151 8.21 -12.91 -2.58
C LYS A 151 8.70 -12.17 -3.83
N ALA A 152 8.31 -12.63 -5.02
CA ALA A 152 8.72 -12.00 -6.27
C ALA A 152 8.26 -10.54 -6.33
N TYR A 153 7.05 -10.26 -5.88
CA TYR A 153 6.56 -8.89 -5.77
C TYR A 153 7.39 -8.07 -4.77
N ALA A 154 7.64 -8.57 -3.55
CA ALA A 154 8.45 -7.87 -2.56
C ALA A 154 9.89 -7.59 -3.06
N VAL A 155 10.50 -8.55 -3.74
CA VAL A 155 11.83 -8.38 -4.38
C VAL A 155 11.79 -7.28 -5.44
N SER A 156 10.73 -7.20 -6.23
CA SER A 156 10.59 -6.14 -7.24
C SER A 156 10.44 -4.74 -6.66
N LEU A 157 10.11 -4.64 -5.37
CA LEU A 157 10.13 -3.38 -4.61
C LEU A 157 11.51 -3.06 -4.01
N GLY A 158 12.50 -3.96 -4.12
CA GLY A 158 13.81 -3.84 -3.50
C GLY A 158 13.86 -4.30 -2.04
N SER A 159 12.79 -4.94 -1.54
CA SER A 159 12.67 -5.33 -0.13
C SER A 159 13.59 -6.47 0.29
N ASP A 160 14.16 -7.20 -0.65
CA ASP A 160 15.17 -8.23 -0.40
C ASP A 160 16.41 -7.70 0.34
N LYS A 161 16.69 -6.42 0.19
CA LYS A 161 17.82 -5.71 0.84
C LYS A 161 17.54 -5.37 2.31
N ALA A 162 16.30 -5.04 2.62
CA ALA A 162 15.88 -4.61 3.97
C ALA A 162 15.27 -5.75 4.79
N GLY A 163 14.67 -6.73 4.11
CA GLY A 163 14.07 -7.91 4.69
C GLY A 163 12.63 -8.14 4.23
N VAL A 164 12.35 -9.38 3.84
CA VAL A 164 11.00 -9.86 3.51
C VAL A 164 10.60 -10.84 4.62
N LEU A 165 9.56 -10.47 5.36
CA LEU A 165 9.11 -11.19 6.55
C LEU A 165 7.76 -11.87 6.29
N GLU A 166 7.71 -13.16 6.54
CA GLU A 166 6.45 -13.91 6.48
C GLU A 166 5.54 -13.51 7.64
N SER A 167 4.27 -13.25 7.31
CA SER A 167 3.25 -12.84 8.26
C SER A 167 1.92 -13.55 7.91
N SER A 168 0.82 -13.04 8.43
CA SER A 168 -0.52 -13.43 8.04
C SER A 168 -1.40 -12.19 7.89
N PHE A 169 -2.49 -12.31 7.14
CA PHE A 169 -3.48 -11.22 7.02
C PHE A 169 -3.94 -10.73 8.39
N VAL A 170 -4.22 -11.65 9.33
CA VAL A 170 -4.67 -11.31 10.69
C VAL A 170 -3.59 -10.60 11.49
N ALA A 171 -2.34 -11.08 11.45
CA ALA A 171 -1.25 -10.48 12.21
C ALA A 171 -0.91 -9.09 11.67
N GLU A 172 -0.88 -8.92 10.36
CA GLU A 172 -0.62 -7.63 9.73
C GLU A 172 -1.67 -6.60 10.10
N VAL A 173 -2.97 -6.91 9.92
CA VAL A 173 -4.08 -5.99 10.26
C VAL A 173 -4.01 -5.54 11.72
N LYS A 174 -3.83 -6.49 12.64
CA LYS A 174 -3.78 -6.16 14.07
C LYS A 174 -2.55 -5.33 14.44
N SER A 175 -1.38 -5.66 13.90
CA SER A 175 -0.17 -4.90 14.20
C SER A 175 -0.18 -3.51 13.57
N ASP A 176 -0.71 -3.37 12.36
CA ASP A 176 -0.85 -2.09 11.68
C ASP A 176 -1.82 -1.16 12.42
N LEU A 177 -3.02 -1.65 12.75
CA LEU A 177 -4.02 -0.87 13.49
C LEU A 177 -3.51 -0.42 14.87
N MET A 178 -2.76 -1.26 15.58
CA MET A 178 -2.23 -0.94 16.89
C MET A 178 -0.96 -0.07 16.82
N GLY A 179 -0.02 -0.42 15.96
CA GLY A 179 1.26 0.27 15.84
C GLY A 179 1.16 1.56 15.04
N GLU A 180 0.79 1.45 13.78
CA GLU A 180 0.79 2.59 12.86
C GLU A 180 -0.41 3.50 13.10
N GLN A 181 -1.62 2.98 13.05
CA GLN A 181 -2.82 3.82 13.13
C GLN A 181 -3.05 4.38 14.53
N THR A 182 -2.95 3.56 15.58
CA THR A 182 -3.21 4.03 16.95
C THR A 182 -2.06 4.85 17.50
N ILE A 183 -0.82 4.36 17.43
CA ILE A 183 0.33 5.02 18.05
C ILE A 183 0.85 6.14 17.15
N LEU A 184 1.34 5.83 15.94
CA LEU A 184 2.02 6.81 15.10
C LEU A 184 1.09 7.88 14.57
N CYS A 185 -0.02 7.51 13.95
CA CYS A 185 -0.96 8.44 13.35
C CYS A 185 -1.94 9.05 14.38
N GLY A 186 -2.27 8.32 15.45
CA GLY A 186 -3.22 8.75 16.47
C GLY A 186 -2.56 9.45 17.66
N MET A 187 -1.91 8.70 18.54
CA MET A 187 -1.44 9.19 19.84
C MET A 187 -0.33 10.25 19.70
N LEU A 188 0.67 10.00 18.86
CA LEU A 188 1.81 10.92 18.71
C LEU A 188 1.37 12.26 18.12
N GLN A 189 0.55 12.23 17.08
CA GLN A 189 0.03 13.45 16.46
C GLN A 189 -0.88 14.22 17.43
N THR A 190 -1.83 13.54 18.05
CA THR A 190 -2.78 14.17 19.00
C THR A 190 -2.04 14.75 20.20
N GLY A 191 -1.11 13.97 20.79
CA GLY A 191 -0.28 14.43 21.90
C GLY A 191 0.54 15.66 21.56
N SER A 192 1.17 15.69 20.39
CA SER A 192 1.93 16.83 19.89
C SER A 192 1.06 18.10 19.75
N ILE A 193 -0.13 17.97 19.19
CA ILE A 193 -1.08 19.09 19.05
C ILE A 193 -1.53 19.61 20.42
N LEU A 194 -1.85 18.72 21.35
CA LEU A 194 -2.26 19.12 22.71
C LEU A 194 -1.12 19.83 23.46
N CYS A 195 0.10 19.30 23.39
CA CYS A 195 1.27 19.95 23.98
C CYS A 195 1.55 21.32 23.36
N PHE A 196 1.50 21.43 22.04
CA PHE A 196 1.68 22.70 21.34
C PHE A 196 0.65 23.75 21.79
N ASN A 197 -0.63 23.38 21.83
CA ASN A 197 -1.69 24.28 22.27
C ASN A 197 -1.48 24.71 23.73
N LYS A 198 -1.10 23.77 24.60
CA LYS A 198 -0.83 24.09 26.01
C LYS A 198 0.36 25.03 26.20
N MET A 199 1.43 24.83 25.45
CA MET A 199 2.58 25.75 25.46
C MET A 199 2.17 27.17 25.04
N LYS A 200 1.34 27.32 24.01
CA LYS A 200 0.78 28.63 23.59
C LYS A 200 -0.05 29.29 24.69
N GLU A 201 -0.94 28.52 25.36
CA GLU A 201 -1.72 29.04 26.49
C GLU A 201 -0.85 29.56 27.63
N LEU A 202 0.33 28.94 27.85
CA LEU A 202 1.31 29.36 28.84
C LEU A 202 2.20 30.50 28.37
N GLY A 203 1.95 31.09 27.22
CA GLY A 203 2.68 32.22 26.67
C GLY A 203 4.02 31.87 26.01
N ILE A 204 4.30 30.61 25.74
CA ILE A 204 5.50 30.17 25.04
C ILE A 204 5.31 30.46 23.53
N GLU A 205 6.40 31.00 22.94
CA GLU A 205 6.40 31.40 21.53
C GLU A 205 6.12 30.21 20.62
N PRO A 206 5.16 30.33 19.65
CA PRO A 206 4.70 29.21 18.83
C PRO A 206 5.80 28.52 17.99
N SER A 207 6.72 29.29 17.39
CA SER A 207 7.78 28.70 16.56
C SER A 207 8.77 27.91 17.40
N TYR A 208 9.08 28.38 18.61
CA TYR A 208 9.88 27.65 19.58
C TYR A 208 9.20 26.36 20.02
N SER A 209 7.91 26.43 20.36
CA SER A 209 7.11 25.28 20.76
C SER A 209 7.07 24.18 19.67
N ALA A 210 6.88 24.60 18.41
CA ALA A 210 6.86 23.67 17.27
C ALA A 210 8.22 22.98 17.08
N LYS A 211 9.31 23.73 17.13
CA LYS A 211 10.67 23.18 17.02
C LYS A 211 11.01 22.23 18.16
N LEU A 212 10.63 22.58 19.38
CA LEU A 212 10.89 21.73 20.55
C LEU A 212 10.20 20.37 20.43
N ILE A 213 8.95 20.34 19.95
CA ILE A 213 8.22 19.10 19.72
C ILE A 213 8.88 18.31 18.58
N GLN A 214 9.22 18.96 17.47
CA GLN A 214 9.87 18.31 16.34
C GLN A 214 11.20 17.66 16.76
N TYR A 215 12.09 18.40 17.38
CA TYR A 215 13.39 17.87 17.85
C TYR A 215 13.22 16.77 18.91
N GLY A 216 12.19 16.87 19.75
CA GLY A 216 11.87 15.83 20.72
C GLY A 216 11.56 14.50 20.04
N TRP A 217 10.76 14.51 18.98
CA TRP A 217 10.45 13.29 18.20
C TRP A 217 11.65 12.76 17.43
N GLU A 218 12.41 13.63 16.76
CA GLU A 218 13.63 13.24 16.05
C GLU A 218 14.62 12.53 16.99
N THR A 219 14.84 13.06 18.18
CA THR A 219 15.77 12.49 19.17
C THR A 219 15.31 11.13 19.74
N VAL A 220 13.98 10.90 19.83
CA VAL A 220 13.44 9.64 20.40
C VAL A 220 13.37 8.54 19.35
N THR A 221 13.34 8.88 18.07
CA THR A 221 13.20 7.93 16.96
C THR A 221 14.52 7.56 16.28
N GLU A 222 15.63 8.22 16.62
CA GLU A 222 17.00 7.82 16.23
C GLU A 222 17.48 6.60 17.06
#